data_a065745e8c354fe80448d35d801f269a
#
_entry.id   a065745e8c354fe80448d35d801f269a
#
_cell.length_a   1.000
_cell.length_b   1.000
_cell.length_c   1.000
_cell.angle_alpha   90.00
_cell.angle_beta   90.00
_cell.angle_gamma   90.00
#
_symmetry.space_group_name_H-M   'P 1'
#
loop_
_entity.id
_entity.type
_entity.pdbx_description
1 polymer ?
#
loop_
_entity_poly.entity_id
_entity_poly.type
_entity_poly.pdbx_seq_one_letter_code
_entity_poly.pdbx_strand_id
1 'polypeptide(L)'
;MNTNKRVLILTANYGNGHVQVAKTLYEQCVRLGFQHVTVSNLYQESNPIVSEVTQYLYLKSFSIGKQFYRLFYYGVDKIYNKRKFNIYFKMGNKRLGELVDEHQPDIIINTFPMIVVPEYRRRTGRVIPTFNVMTDFCLHKIWVHENVDKYYVATDYVKEKLLGIGTHPSNVK
;
A
#
# COMPACT_ATOMS: atom_id res chain seq x y z
N MET A 1 -21.72 8.12 -12.21
CA MET A 1 -20.63 7.88 -11.22
C MET A 1 -20.74 8.94 -10.14
N ASN A 2 -20.65 8.61 -8.86
CA ASN A 2 -20.74 9.63 -7.79
C ASN A 2 -19.37 10.27 -7.57
N THR A 3 -19.17 11.45 -8.12
CA THR A 3 -17.89 12.22 -8.07
C THR A 3 -17.70 13.01 -6.77
N ASN A 4 -18.71 13.06 -5.89
CA ASN A 4 -18.61 13.69 -4.58
C ASN A 4 -17.91 12.81 -3.53
N LYS A 5 -17.56 11.55 -3.89
CA LYS A 5 -16.83 10.67 -3.00
C LYS A 5 -15.43 11.20 -2.72
N ARG A 6 -15.00 11.08 -1.47
CA ARG A 6 -13.68 11.44 -0.99
C ARG A 6 -12.74 10.26 -1.15
N VAL A 7 -11.67 10.45 -1.90
CA VAL A 7 -10.68 9.41 -2.23
C VAL A 7 -9.37 9.71 -1.54
N LEU A 8 -8.87 8.77 -0.73
CA LEU A 8 -7.55 8.82 -0.12
C LEU A 8 -6.63 7.82 -0.82
N ILE A 9 -5.60 8.30 -1.49
CA ILE A 9 -4.57 7.49 -2.15
C ILE A 9 -3.34 7.46 -1.24
N LEU A 10 -2.97 6.26 -0.80
CA LEU A 10 -1.79 6.03 0.03
C LEU A 10 -0.66 5.44 -0.81
N THR A 11 0.52 6.04 -0.68
CA THR A 11 1.73 5.62 -1.37
C THR A 11 2.95 5.64 -0.43
N ALA A 12 4.10 5.19 -0.93
CA ALA A 12 5.38 5.32 -0.25
C ALA A 12 6.54 5.43 -1.26
N ASN A 13 7.60 6.16 -0.89
CA ASN A 13 8.75 6.46 -1.74
C ASN A 13 9.78 5.32 -1.81
N TYR A 14 9.32 4.07 -1.93
CA TYR A 14 10.20 2.91 -2.12
C TYR A 14 10.28 2.53 -3.59
N GLY A 15 10.89 3.43 -4.39
CA GLY A 15 10.97 3.34 -5.84
C GLY A 15 9.91 4.18 -6.55
N ASN A 16 10.18 4.50 -7.82
CA ASN A 16 9.33 5.41 -8.59
C ASN A 16 7.97 4.82 -8.98
N GLY A 17 7.85 3.49 -9.08
CA GLY A 17 6.64 2.82 -9.57
C GLY A 17 5.41 3.17 -8.75
N HIS A 18 5.48 3.02 -7.44
CA HIS A 18 4.37 3.29 -6.52
C HIS A 18 3.89 4.75 -6.57
N VAL A 19 4.84 5.68 -6.58
CA VAL A 19 4.57 7.13 -6.63
C VAL A 19 3.96 7.53 -7.97
N GLN A 20 4.47 6.99 -9.08
CA GLN A 20 3.94 7.28 -10.42
C GLN A 20 2.50 6.76 -10.58
N VAL A 21 2.22 5.57 -10.09
CA VAL A 21 0.86 5.01 -10.10
C VAL A 21 -0.07 5.87 -9.22
N ALA A 22 0.36 6.29 -8.03
CA ALA A 22 -0.45 7.17 -7.18
C ALA A 22 -0.75 8.51 -7.88
N LYS A 23 0.25 9.11 -8.54
CA LYS A 23 0.09 10.34 -9.33
C LYS A 23 -0.90 10.14 -10.48
N THR A 24 -0.75 9.07 -11.25
CA THR A 24 -1.65 8.74 -12.36
C THR A 24 -3.08 8.54 -11.88
N LEU A 25 -3.27 7.84 -10.76
CA LEU A 25 -4.60 7.65 -10.17
C LEU A 25 -5.22 8.98 -9.74
N TYR A 26 -4.45 9.86 -9.10
CA TYR A 26 -4.88 11.21 -8.75
C TYR A 26 -5.37 11.98 -9.99
N GLU A 27 -4.53 12.04 -11.04
CA GLU A 27 -4.85 12.74 -12.29
C GLU A 27 -6.11 12.17 -12.96
N GLN A 28 -6.28 10.85 -12.95
CA GLN A 28 -7.48 10.21 -13.48
C GLN A 28 -8.73 10.52 -12.64
N CYS A 29 -8.63 10.50 -11.32
CA CYS A 29 -9.74 10.90 -10.45
C CYS A 29 -10.18 12.34 -10.73
N VAL A 30 -9.23 13.27 -10.82
CA VAL A 30 -9.53 14.68 -11.16
C VAL A 30 -10.17 14.80 -12.55
N ARG A 31 -9.63 14.08 -13.54
CA ARG A 31 -10.21 14.06 -14.91
C ARG A 31 -11.62 13.51 -14.94
N LEU A 32 -11.94 12.55 -14.07
CA LEU A 32 -13.28 11.97 -13.93
C LEU A 32 -14.22 12.84 -13.09
N GLY A 33 -13.76 14.00 -12.62
CA GLY A 33 -14.55 14.99 -11.91
C GLY A 33 -14.67 14.77 -10.40
N PHE A 34 -13.82 13.90 -9.79
CA PHE A 34 -13.75 13.81 -8.33
C PHE A 34 -13.21 15.11 -7.74
N GLN A 35 -13.95 15.70 -6.80
CA GLN A 35 -13.60 16.99 -6.19
C GLN A 35 -12.68 16.84 -4.97
N HIS A 36 -12.71 15.68 -4.31
CA HIS A 36 -11.99 15.42 -3.07
C HIS A 36 -11.06 14.23 -3.22
N VAL A 37 -9.84 14.48 -3.67
CA VAL A 37 -8.80 13.45 -3.83
C VAL A 37 -7.55 13.89 -3.08
N THR A 38 -7.14 13.10 -2.10
CA THR A 38 -5.94 13.34 -1.30
C THR A 38 -4.92 12.25 -1.60
N VAL A 39 -3.65 12.62 -1.81
CA VAL A 39 -2.52 11.68 -1.90
C VAL A 39 -1.62 11.89 -0.71
N SER A 40 -1.28 10.81 0.00
CA SER A 40 -0.38 10.85 1.14
C SER A 40 0.76 9.85 0.96
N ASN A 41 2.00 10.31 1.18
CA ASN A 41 3.14 9.46 1.40
C ASN A 41 3.21 9.09 2.88
N LEU A 42 2.40 8.10 3.27
CA LEU A 42 2.10 7.79 4.66
C LEU A 42 3.33 7.62 5.56
N TYR A 43 4.35 6.90 5.08
CA TYR A 43 5.55 6.64 5.89
C TYR A 43 6.46 7.86 5.99
N GLN A 44 6.61 8.62 4.91
CA GLN A 44 7.37 9.87 4.92
C GLN A 44 6.75 10.90 5.87
N GLU A 45 5.43 11.03 5.84
CA GLU A 45 4.69 11.94 6.70
C GLU A 45 4.68 11.48 8.17
N SER A 46 4.71 10.17 8.42
CA SER A 46 4.70 9.61 9.78
C SER A 46 6.05 9.75 10.49
N ASN A 47 7.15 9.50 9.78
CA ASN A 47 8.52 9.63 10.29
C ASN A 47 9.51 9.82 9.14
N PRO A 48 9.81 11.08 8.76
CA PRO A 48 10.68 11.40 7.65
C PRO A 48 12.06 10.72 7.73
N ILE A 49 12.70 10.77 8.90
CA ILE A 49 14.05 10.24 9.09
C ILE A 49 14.10 8.72 8.86
N VAL A 50 13.18 7.98 9.47
CA VAL A 50 13.14 6.52 9.30
C VAL A 50 12.76 6.16 7.86
N SER A 51 11.86 6.92 7.24
CA SER A 51 11.49 6.72 5.83
C SER A 51 12.69 6.92 4.91
N GLU A 52 13.46 7.98 5.08
CA GLU A 52 14.67 8.27 4.28
C GLU A 52 15.74 7.20 4.44
N VAL A 53 16.04 6.79 5.67
CA VAL A 53 17.03 5.74 5.94
C VAL A 53 16.61 4.41 5.32
N THR A 54 15.36 4.01 5.50
CA THR A 54 14.87 2.73 4.95
C THR A 54 14.75 2.77 3.44
N GLN A 55 14.36 3.90 2.84
CA GLN A 55 14.38 4.13 1.40
C GLN A 55 15.81 4.05 0.84
N TYR A 56 16.77 4.69 1.49
CA TYR A 56 18.17 4.63 1.08
C TYR A 56 18.70 3.18 1.10
N LEU A 57 18.44 2.44 2.17
CA LEU A 57 18.83 1.03 2.29
C LEU A 57 18.16 0.16 1.21
N TYR A 58 16.88 0.40 0.95
CA TYR A 58 16.13 -0.29 -0.12
C TYR A 58 16.75 -0.02 -1.50
N LEU A 59 16.97 1.25 -1.86
CA LEU A 59 17.56 1.62 -3.15
C LEU A 59 18.99 1.08 -3.29
N LYS A 60 19.78 1.13 -2.21
CA LYS A 60 21.14 0.59 -2.21
C LYS A 60 21.18 -0.93 -2.37
N SER A 61 20.14 -1.65 -1.90
CA SER A 61 20.03 -3.09 -2.09
C SER A 61 20.03 -3.53 -3.55
N PHE A 62 19.53 -2.69 -4.46
CA PHE A 62 19.60 -2.94 -5.91
C PHE A 62 21.00 -2.78 -6.49
N SER A 63 21.82 -1.88 -5.91
CA SER A 63 23.17 -1.60 -6.39
C SER A 63 24.19 -2.66 -5.99
N ILE A 64 23.94 -3.44 -4.93
CA ILE A 64 24.86 -4.43 -4.36
C ILE A 64 24.71 -5.81 -5.03
N GLY A 65 23.74 -5.97 -5.92
CA GLY A 65 23.57 -7.15 -6.76
C GLY A 65 22.35 -8.02 -6.40
N LYS A 66 21.97 -8.89 -7.38
CA LYS A 66 20.77 -9.75 -7.32
C LYS A 66 20.66 -10.61 -6.06
N GLN A 67 21.80 -10.98 -5.45
CA GLN A 67 21.81 -11.80 -4.24
C GLN A 67 21.36 -11.03 -3.00
N PHE A 68 21.74 -9.75 -2.86
CA PHE A 68 21.31 -8.90 -1.75
C PHE A 68 19.85 -8.49 -1.87
N TYR A 69 19.40 -8.18 -3.08
CA TYR A 69 17.98 -7.95 -3.34
C TYR A 69 17.12 -9.16 -2.96
N ARG A 70 17.57 -10.37 -3.36
CA ARG A 70 16.93 -11.64 -2.99
C ARG A 70 16.91 -11.87 -1.49
N LEU A 71 18.01 -11.59 -0.81
CA LEU A 71 18.11 -11.72 0.65
C LEU A 71 17.20 -10.72 1.37
N PHE A 72 17.15 -9.47 0.90
CA PHE A 72 16.24 -8.44 1.42
C PHE A 72 14.78 -8.84 1.18
N TYR A 73 14.45 -9.26 -0.04
CA TYR A 73 13.13 -9.67 -0.45
C TYR A 73 12.60 -10.88 0.35
N TYR A 74 13.38 -11.95 0.42
CA TYR A 74 13.02 -13.13 1.22
C TYR A 74 13.19 -12.91 2.73
N GLY A 75 14.08 -12.00 3.11
CA GLY A 75 14.28 -11.58 4.50
C GLY A 75 13.06 -10.88 5.04
N VAL A 76 12.47 -9.95 4.29
CA VAL A 76 11.23 -9.25 4.66
C VAL A 76 10.07 -10.24 4.81
N ASP A 77 9.90 -11.19 3.89
CA ASP A 77 8.87 -12.23 3.98
C ASP A 77 9.05 -13.15 5.20
N LYS A 78 10.31 -13.44 5.56
CA LYS A 78 10.66 -14.29 6.70
C LYS A 78 10.54 -13.57 8.04
N ILE A 79 10.82 -12.26 8.06
CA ILE A 79 10.75 -11.39 9.24
C ILE A 79 9.30 -10.91 9.46
N TYR A 80 8.46 -10.88 8.42
CA TYR A 80 7.04 -10.53 8.51
C TYR A 80 6.29 -11.35 9.57
N ASN A 81 6.69 -12.60 9.79
CA ASN A 81 6.14 -13.46 10.83
C ASN A 81 6.71 -13.20 12.24
N LYS A 82 7.65 -12.26 12.44
CA LYS A 82 8.26 -12.00 13.75
C LYS A 82 7.74 -10.68 14.34
N ARG A 83 7.27 -10.75 15.58
CA ARG A 83 6.73 -9.66 16.41
C ARG A 83 7.51 -8.32 16.38
N LYS A 84 8.79 -8.33 15.99
CA LYS A 84 9.69 -7.16 15.94
C LYS A 84 9.46 -6.25 14.72
N PHE A 85 9.00 -6.78 13.59
CA PHE A 85 8.70 -5.99 12.38
C PHE A 85 7.40 -5.19 12.51
N ASN A 86 6.61 -5.51 13.52
CA ASN A 86 5.34 -4.86 13.83
C ASN A 86 5.49 -3.35 14.15
N ILE A 87 6.68 -2.89 14.54
CA ILE A 87 6.94 -1.47 14.88
C ILE A 87 6.96 -0.61 13.60
N TYR A 88 7.67 -1.04 12.56
CA TYR A 88 7.73 -0.33 11.29
C TYR A 88 6.36 -0.21 10.62
N PHE A 89 5.61 -1.32 10.61
CA PHE A 89 4.27 -1.34 10.02
C PHE A 89 3.24 -0.56 10.86
N LYS A 90 3.48 -0.37 12.15
CA LYS A 90 2.64 0.47 13.02
C LYS A 90 2.94 1.95 12.89
N MET A 91 4.06 2.34 12.29
CA MET A 91 4.48 3.74 12.18
C MET A 91 3.44 4.63 11.50
N GLY A 92 2.72 4.13 10.52
CA GLY A 92 1.70 4.89 9.81
C GLY A 92 0.36 5.04 10.55
N ASN A 93 0.16 4.35 11.67
CA ASN A 93 -1.16 4.23 12.31
C ASN A 93 -1.72 5.56 12.83
N LYS A 94 -0.87 6.39 13.44
CA LYS A 94 -1.29 7.70 13.95
C LYS A 94 -1.66 8.60 12.77
N ARG A 95 -0.75 8.70 11.79
CA ARG A 95 -0.96 9.56 10.61
C ARG A 95 -2.17 9.11 9.78
N LEU A 96 -2.39 7.81 9.62
CA LEU A 96 -3.60 7.32 8.96
C LEU A 96 -4.87 7.72 9.72
N GLY A 97 -4.86 7.65 11.04
CA GLY A 97 -5.96 8.14 11.86
C GLY A 97 -6.26 9.62 11.62
N GLU A 98 -5.23 10.47 11.65
CA GLU A 98 -5.34 11.90 11.35
C GLU A 98 -5.91 12.15 9.94
N LEU A 99 -5.38 11.46 8.92
CA LEU A 99 -5.87 11.58 7.53
C LEU A 99 -7.34 11.15 7.39
N VAL A 100 -7.74 10.07 8.07
CA VAL A 100 -9.13 9.62 8.05
C VAL A 100 -10.05 10.61 8.77
N ASP A 101 -9.62 11.17 9.87
CA ASP A 101 -10.41 12.14 10.63
C ASP A 101 -10.50 13.50 9.91
N GLU A 102 -9.44 13.94 9.24
CA GLU A 102 -9.39 15.18 8.46
C GLU A 102 -10.19 15.09 7.15
N HIS A 103 -9.96 14.03 6.38
CA HIS A 103 -10.50 13.93 5.01
C HIS A 103 -11.79 13.11 4.92
N GLN A 104 -12.13 12.32 5.97
CA GLN A 104 -13.32 11.46 6.00
C GLN A 104 -13.49 10.64 4.70
N PRO A 105 -12.49 9.84 4.27
CA PRO A 105 -12.52 9.20 2.96
C PRO A 105 -13.61 8.15 2.86
N ASP A 106 -14.30 8.14 1.71
CA ASP A 106 -15.23 7.08 1.31
C ASP A 106 -14.51 5.86 0.72
N ILE A 107 -13.26 6.08 0.25
CA ILE A 107 -12.45 5.06 -0.44
C ILE A 107 -10.98 5.29 -0.09
N ILE A 108 -10.28 4.18 0.19
CA ILE A 108 -8.82 4.16 0.30
C ILE A 108 -8.24 3.35 -0.86
N ILE A 109 -7.23 3.90 -1.53
CA ILE A 109 -6.46 3.20 -2.57
C ILE A 109 -5.00 3.12 -2.14
N ASN A 110 -4.46 1.91 -2.01
CA ASN A 110 -3.06 1.69 -1.71
C ASN A 110 -2.29 1.39 -3.00
N THR A 111 -1.22 2.11 -3.24
CA THR A 111 -0.27 1.82 -4.34
C THR A 111 1.03 1.20 -3.83
N PHE A 112 1.16 1.02 -2.52
CA PHE A 112 2.29 0.40 -1.83
C PHE A 112 1.78 -0.65 -0.83
N PRO A 113 2.50 -1.77 -0.60
CA PRO A 113 2.10 -2.78 0.37
C PRO A 113 2.09 -2.22 1.80
N MET A 114 0.89 -2.07 2.35
CA MET A 114 0.68 -1.48 3.68
C MET A 114 -0.26 -2.33 4.51
N ILE A 115 0.17 -2.73 5.70
CA ILE A 115 -0.70 -3.40 6.69
C ILE A 115 -1.43 -2.40 7.60
N VAL A 116 -1.07 -1.13 7.52
CA VAL A 116 -1.62 -0.09 8.39
C VAL A 116 -3.12 0.09 8.21
N VAL A 117 -3.64 -0.05 6.98
CA VAL A 117 -5.08 0.12 6.68
C VAL A 117 -5.92 -1.03 7.26
N PRO A 118 -5.60 -2.32 7.01
CA PRO A 118 -6.28 -3.42 7.68
C PRO A 118 -6.17 -3.35 9.21
N GLU A 119 -5.01 -2.97 9.75
CA GLU A 119 -4.82 -2.77 11.18
C GLU A 119 -5.67 -1.62 11.74
N TYR A 120 -5.82 -0.53 11.01
CA TYR A 120 -6.69 0.57 11.37
C TYR A 120 -8.15 0.10 11.50
N ARG A 121 -8.66 -0.65 10.50
CA ARG A 121 -9.99 -1.25 10.53
C ARG A 121 -10.15 -2.16 11.74
N ARG A 122 -9.19 -3.05 12.00
CA ARG A 122 -9.22 -3.97 13.15
C ARG A 122 -9.27 -3.25 14.49
N ARG A 123 -8.54 -2.11 14.63
CA ARG A 123 -8.47 -1.35 15.89
C ARG A 123 -9.67 -0.46 16.14
N THR A 124 -10.19 0.16 15.10
CA THR A 124 -11.23 1.21 15.22
C THR A 124 -12.64 0.70 14.92
N GLY A 125 -12.76 -0.46 14.27
CA GLY A 125 -14.03 -0.95 13.73
C GLY A 125 -14.53 -0.17 12.49
N ARG A 126 -13.83 0.91 12.08
CA ARG A 126 -14.21 1.70 10.90
C ARG A 126 -13.95 0.91 9.62
N VAL A 127 -14.98 0.75 8.82
CA VAL A 127 -14.94 0.06 7.52
C VAL A 127 -14.91 1.10 6.41
N ILE A 128 -13.75 1.24 5.77
CA ILE A 128 -13.60 2.10 4.59
C ILE A 128 -13.21 1.18 3.43
N PRO A 129 -13.97 1.17 2.31
CA PRO A 129 -13.61 0.39 1.13
C PRO A 129 -12.18 0.61 0.71
N THR A 130 -11.42 -0.49 0.63
CA THR A 130 -9.97 -0.45 0.41
C THR A 130 -9.59 -1.24 -0.84
N PHE A 131 -8.85 -0.58 -1.73
CA PHE A 131 -8.39 -1.14 -2.99
C PHE A 131 -6.86 -1.12 -3.05
N ASN A 132 -6.25 -2.26 -3.37
CA ASN A 132 -4.81 -2.36 -3.58
C ASN A 132 -4.50 -2.35 -5.08
N VAL A 133 -3.72 -1.38 -5.53
CA VAL A 133 -3.18 -1.31 -6.88
C VAL A 133 -1.73 -1.78 -6.82
N MET A 134 -1.54 -3.06 -7.12
CA MET A 134 -0.26 -3.72 -7.00
C MET A 134 0.64 -3.36 -8.18
N THR A 135 1.74 -2.71 -7.88
CA THR A 135 2.74 -2.29 -8.88
C THR A 135 3.87 -3.31 -9.02
N ASP A 136 3.94 -4.27 -8.10
CA ASP A 136 4.95 -5.32 -8.09
C ASP A 136 4.62 -6.44 -9.07
N PHE A 137 5.64 -6.96 -9.76
CA PHE A 137 5.51 -8.11 -10.65
C PHE A 137 5.58 -9.46 -9.91
N CYS A 138 5.76 -9.42 -8.61
CA CYS A 138 5.78 -10.58 -7.72
C CYS A 138 4.84 -10.35 -6.53
N LEU A 139 4.22 -11.42 -6.05
CA LEU A 139 3.34 -11.35 -4.89
C LEU A 139 4.14 -11.34 -3.58
N HIS A 140 4.08 -10.24 -2.85
CA HIS A 140 4.49 -10.16 -1.45
C HIS A 140 3.31 -10.41 -0.53
N LYS A 141 3.51 -11.16 0.54
CA LYS A 141 2.46 -11.42 1.55
C LYS A 141 1.91 -10.15 2.19
N ILE A 142 2.72 -9.08 2.24
CA ILE A 142 2.31 -7.77 2.80
C ILE A 142 1.15 -7.14 2.02
N TRP A 143 0.96 -7.49 0.74
CA TRP A 143 -0.19 -7.02 -0.03
C TRP A 143 -1.52 -7.67 0.39
N VAL A 144 -1.45 -8.87 0.99
CA VAL A 144 -2.62 -9.74 1.15
C VAL A 144 -3.21 -9.62 2.54
N HIS A 145 -4.44 -9.12 2.61
CA HIS A 145 -5.17 -8.96 3.85
C HIS A 145 -6.66 -9.27 3.65
N GLU A 146 -7.30 -9.84 4.66
CA GLU A 146 -8.73 -10.17 4.66
C GLU A 146 -9.64 -8.94 4.44
N ASN A 147 -9.13 -7.75 4.78
CA ASN A 147 -9.90 -6.51 4.77
C ASN A 147 -9.69 -5.64 3.51
N VAL A 148 -9.13 -6.21 2.45
CA VAL A 148 -9.01 -5.54 1.14
C VAL A 148 -10.16 -5.99 0.25
N ASP A 149 -10.91 -5.03 -0.27
CA ASP A 149 -12.10 -5.31 -1.08
C ASP A 149 -11.74 -5.72 -2.50
N LYS A 150 -10.67 -5.13 -3.08
CA LYS A 150 -10.18 -5.51 -4.42
C LYS A 150 -8.68 -5.32 -4.58
N TYR A 151 -8.12 -6.19 -5.42
CA TYR A 151 -6.75 -6.14 -5.90
C TYR A 151 -6.75 -5.87 -7.41
N TYR A 152 -6.03 -4.85 -7.83
CA TYR A 152 -5.71 -4.58 -9.22
C TYR A 152 -4.25 -4.96 -9.43
N VAL A 153 -3.98 -5.88 -10.34
CA VAL A 153 -2.66 -6.47 -10.53
C VAL A 153 -2.10 -6.18 -11.91
N ALA A 154 -0.77 -6.09 -12.00
CA ALA A 154 -0.09 -5.75 -13.24
C ALA A 154 0.08 -6.95 -14.20
N THR A 155 -0.03 -8.20 -13.70
CA THR A 155 0.23 -9.40 -14.49
C THR A 155 -0.68 -10.57 -14.08
N ASP A 156 -0.95 -11.46 -15.04
CA ASP A 156 -1.68 -12.71 -14.78
C ASP A 156 -0.94 -13.60 -13.78
N TYR A 157 0.39 -13.58 -13.77
CA TYR A 157 1.19 -14.31 -12.77
C TYR A 157 0.84 -13.91 -11.33
N VAL A 158 0.76 -12.62 -11.04
CA VAL A 158 0.37 -12.12 -9.70
C VAL A 158 -1.08 -12.48 -9.39
N LYS A 159 -1.96 -12.39 -10.39
CA LYS A 159 -3.36 -12.81 -10.28
C LYS A 159 -3.49 -14.28 -9.88
N GLU A 160 -2.82 -15.17 -10.60
CA GLU A 160 -2.83 -16.61 -10.30
C GLU A 160 -2.29 -16.91 -8.89
N LYS A 161 -1.23 -16.20 -8.46
CA LYS A 161 -0.70 -16.35 -7.10
C LYS A 161 -1.69 -15.89 -6.03
N LEU A 162 -2.41 -14.77 -6.24
CA LEU A 162 -3.47 -14.31 -5.34
C LEU A 162 -4.60 -15.33 -5.24
N LEU A 163 -5.06 -15.87 -6.36
CA LEU A 163 -6.07 -16.90 -6.40
C LEU A 163 -5.60 -18.18 -5.69
N GLY A 164 -4.35 -18.57 -5.90
CA GLY A 164 -3.74 -19.77 -5.29
C GLY A 164 -3.60 -19.71 -3.77
N ILE A 165 -3.62 -18.52 -3.17
CA ILE A 165 -3.62 -18.33 -1.70
C ILE A 165 -5.02 -18.09 -1.13
N GLY A 166 -6.07 -18.29 -1.92
CA GLY A 166 -7.47 -18.26 -1.47
C GLY A 166 -8.17 -16.91 -1.61
N THR A 167 -7.57 -15.92 -2.32
CA THR A 167 -8.29 -14.68 -2.62
C THR A 167 -9.44 -14.98 -3.59
N HIS A 168 -10.65 -14.46 -3.26
CA HIS A 168 -11.81 -14.72 -4.10
C HIS A 168 -11.66 -14.11 -5.50
N PRO A 169 -12.01 -14.83 -6.60
CA PRO A 169 -11.80 -14.34 -7.97
C PRO A 169 -12.46 -12.99 -8.28
N SER A 170 -13.62 -12.71 -7.68
CA SER A 170 -14.29 -11.41 -7.85
C SER A 170 -13.49 -10.24 -7.28
N ASN A 171 -12.53 -10.49 -6.39
CA ASN A 171 -11.72 -9.47 -5.74
C ASN A 171 -10.40 -9.21 -6.46
N VAL A 172 -10.10 -9.91 -7.56
CA VAL A 172 -8.86 -9.74 -8.33
C VAL A 172 -9.18 -9.35 -9.77
N LYS A 173 -8.55 -8.27 -10.23
CA LYS A 173 -8.66 -7.78 -11.61
C LYS A 173 -7.28 -7.55 -12.22
#